data_d03b2ce58ba937e20938169a7e2e2abf
#
_entry.id   d03b2ce58ba937e20938169a7e2e2abf
#
_cell.length_a   1.000
_cell.length_b   1.000
_cell.length_c   1.000
_cell.angle_alpha   90.00
_cell.angle_beta   90.00
_cell.angle_gamma   90.00
#
_symmetry.space_group_name_H-M   'P 1'
#
loop_
_entity.id
_entity.type
_entity.pdbx_description
1 polymer ?
#
loop_
_entity_poly.entity_id
_entity_poly.type
_entity_poly.pdbx_seq_one_letter_code
_entity_poly.pdbx_strand_id
1 'polypeptide(L)'
;MSNLLFTECKLGPITLRNRAIRSAAFENMAYGNKPSQDLYNYHTAVARGGAAMTTVAYCSVTRSGVSFDGQLYIHDEIKEDLKKLTDGIHAEGAKASNQLGHCGNMTHFYTCNCLPVGASTGFNLYSPTLHRGLKKDEIKEIVKAFGHAVDFCRECGFDCVEIHAGHGYLISQFLSPYTNRRRDEYGGSLENRMRFMNEVMAEVMEHAGDDMAVVVKTNMYDGFKSGLKVEECIRIAQEIEKHGVHALVLTAGFVSKAPFTVMGGAMPIKTLAHYMNPWSFWWLRLALRFVGHLMIPTVPFKELFFLDTAKQFRKALKMPLIYVGGIMGRENAETALAEGFDFVQIGHALVRDTDFVNKMREEQYHSECKRSNYCVARMYTLDMKCHECDKDIPKYLKKEALKYEKMWYPEK
;
A
#
# COMPACT_ATOMS: atom_id res chain seq x y z
N MET A 1 -17.95 -21.50 -13.91
CA MET A 1 -17.32 -20.21 -13.54
C MET A 1 -16.33 -19.83 -14.63
N SER A 2 -16.22 -18.54 -14.96
CA SER A 2 -15.16 -18.06 -15.84
C SER A 2 -13.79 -18.42 -15.26
N ASN A 3 -12.76 -18.60 -16.11
CA ASN A 3 -11.40 -18.86 -15.64
C ASN A 3 -10.51 -17.64 -15.98
N LEU A 4 -11.04 -16.42 -15.79
CA LEU A 4 -10.36 -15.19 -16.15
C LEU A 4 -9.10 -14.97 -15.31
N LEU A 5 -9.12 -15.31 -14.03
CA LEU A 5 -8.00 -15.13 -13.11
C LEU A 5 -6.69 -15.69 -13.66
N PHE A 6 -6.75 -16.86 -14.30
CA PHE A 6 -5.56 -17.60 -14.79
C PHE A 6 -5.30 -17.41 -16.28
N THR A 7 -5.88 -16.40 -16.90
CA THR A 7 -5.56 -16.00 -18.28
C THR A 7 -4.46 -14.96 -18.29
N GLU A 8 -3.59 -15.06 -19.28
CA GLU A 8 -2.56 -14.05 -19.57
C GLU A 8 -3.22 -12.69 -19.87
N CYS A 9 -2.60 -11.61 -19.45
CA CYS A 9 -3.10 -10.25 -19.66
C CYS A 9 -1.97 -9.22 -19.76
N LYS A 10 -2.13 -8.25 -20.65
CA LYS A 10 -1.19 -7.14 -20.80
C LYS A 10 -1.43 -6.05 -19.72
N LEU A 11 -0.31 -5.55 -19.18
CA LEU A 11 -0.27 -4.38 -18.30
C LEU A 11 0.74 -3.38 -18.90
N GLY A 12 0.25 -2.42 -19.69
CA GLY A 12 1.13 -1.56 -20.47
C GLY A 12 2.08 -2.36 -21.38
N PRO A 13 3.39 -2.14 -21.30
CA PRO A 13 4.37 -2.84 -22.13
C PRO A 13 4.64 -4.30 -21.71
N ILE A 14 4.21 -4.71 -20.51
CA ILE A 14 4.51 -6.05 -19.99
C ILE A 14 3.30 -7.00 -20.09
N THR A 15 3.59 -8.29 -20.13
CA THR A 15 2.58 -9.35 -20.10
C THR A 15 2.68 -10.12 -18.79
N LEU A 16 1.55 -10.30 -18.11
CA LEU A 16 1.42 -11.06 -16.88
C LEU A 16 0.82 -12.44 -17.18
N ARG A 17 1.43 -13.51 -16.63
CA ARG A 17 1.01 -14.92 -16.81
C ARG A 17 -0.39 -15.25 -16.27
N ASN A 18 -0.95 -14.38 -15.42
CA ASN A 18 -2.31 -14.42 -14.89
C ASN A 18 -2.66 -13.04 -14.31
N ARG A 19 -3.86 -12.88 -13.72
CA ARG A 19 -4.37 -11.60 -13.26
C ARG A 19 -4.20 -11.36 -11.76
N ALA A 20 -3.46 -12.23 -11.05
CA ALA A 20 -3.21 -12.12 -9.61
C ALA A 20 -1.89 -11.39 -9.33
N ILE A 21 -1.97 -10.28 -8.62
CA ILE A 21 -0.82 -9.43 -8.24
C ILE A 21 -0.72 -9.40 -6.70
N ARG A 22 0.49 -9.54 -6.15
CA ARG A 22 0.70 -9.27 -4.72
C ARG A 22 0.62 -7.76 -4.49
N SER A 23 -0.36 -7.36 -3.68
CA SER A 23 -0.55 -5.95 -3.31
C SER A 23 0.61 -5.43 -2.48
N ALA A 24 1.06 -4.22 -2.81
CA ALA A 24 1.99 -3.50 -1.95
C ALA A 24 1.44 -3.40 -0.51
N ALA A 25 2.16 -3.97 0.42
CA ALA A 25 1.94 -3.87 1.86
C ALA A 25 3.31 -3.78 2.52
N PHE A 26 3.49 -2.83 3.42
CA PHE A 26 4.76 -2.60 4.08
C PHE A 26 5.30 -3.89 4.72
N GLU A 27 6.52 -4.30 4.36
CA GLU A 27 7.13 -5.54 4.80
C GLU A 27 7.93 -5.41 6.10
N ASN A 28 8.53 -4.24 6.36
CA ASN A 28 9.48 -4.00 7.45
C ASN A 28 10.67 -4.99 7.44
N MET A 29 11.16 -5.33 6.24
CA MET A 29 12.24 -6.30 6.01
C MET A 29 13.47 -5.66 5.36
N ALA A 30 13.65 -4.33 5.50
CA ALA A 30 14.80 -3.61 4.97
C ALA A 30 15.70 -3.11 6.11
N TYR A 31 16.47 -4.02 6.69
CA TYR A 31 17.30 -3.74 7.84
C TYR A 31 18.44 -2.77 7.48
N GLY A 32 18.50 -1.65 8.19
CA GLY A 32 19.42 -0.56 7.85
C GLY A 32 19.12 0.10 6.49
N ASN A 33 17.85 0.09 6.07
CA ASN A 33 17.36 0.57 4.79
C ASN A 33 17.89 -0.19 3.56
N LYS A 34 18.34 -1.46 3.76
CA LYS A 34 18.83 -2.36 2.70
C LYS A 34 17.94 -3.59 2.60
N PRO A 35 17.74 -4.16 1.40
CA PRO A 35 16.99 -5.39 1.24
C PRO A 35 17.60 -6.52 2.09
N SER A 36 16.77 -7.23 2.85
CA SER A 36 17.22 -8.37 3.64
C SER A 36 17.01 -9.69 2.90
N GLN A 37 17.63 -10.76 3.39
CA GLN A 37 17.35 -12.10 2.91
C GLN A 37 15.89 -12.52 3.14
N ASP A 38 15.22 -11.98 4.19
CA ASP A 38 13.80 -12.23 4.44
C ASP A 38 12.92 -11.58 3.37
N LEU A 39 13.26 -10.37 2.91
CA LEU A 39 12.56 -9.70 1.80
C LEU A 39 12.69 -10.52 0.51
N TYR A 40 13.91 -10.97 0.19
CA TYR A 40 14.19 -11.85 -0.94
C TYR A 40 13.36 -13.14 -0.86
N ASN A 41 13.43 -13.86 0.26
CA ASN A 41 12.73 -15.12 0.47
C ASN A 41 11.21 -14.96 0.34
N TYR A 42 10.66 -13.86 0.87
CA TYR A 42 9.23 -13.59 0.81
C TYR A 42 8.73 -13.37 -0.62
N HIS A 43 9.38 -12.47 -1.37
CA HIS A 43 8.94 -12.15 -2.73
C HIS A 43 9.16 -13.31 -3.73
N THR A 44 10.25 -14.04 -3.60
CA THR A 44 10.49 -15.25 -4.41
C THR A 44 9.49 -16.36 -4.08
N ALA A 45 9.13 -16.54 -2.80
CA ALA A 45 8.08 -17.50 -2.41
C ALA A 45 6.71 -17.11 -2.98
N VAL A 46 6.33 -15.83 -2.95
CA VAL A 46 5.08 -15.33 -3.56
C VAL A 46 5.07 -15.54 -5.09
N ALA A 47 6.20 -15.29 -5.76
CA ALA A 47 6.36 -15.54 -7.18
C ALA A 47 6.20 -17.03 -7.52
N ARG A 48 6.90 -17.93 -6.80
CA ARG A 48 6.78 -19.39 -6.89
C ARG A 48 5.36 -19.85 -6.61
N GLY A 49 4.70 -19.20 -5.63
CA GLY A 49 3.31 -19.46 -5.25
C GLY A 49 2.26 -19.01 -6.26
N GLY A 50 2.66 -18.62 -7.47
CA GLY A 50 1.79 -18.44 -8.62
C GLY A 50 1.38 -16.98 -8.89
N ALA A 51 1.71 -16.00 -8.07
CA ALA A 51 1.43 -14.60 -8.37
C ALA A 51 2.10 -14.19 -9.68
N ALA A 52 1.39 -13.46 -10.54
CA ALA A 52 1.94 -13.00 -11.82
C ALA A 52 2.92 -11.83 -11.66
N MET A 53 2.70 -11.03 -10.63
CA MET A 53 3.58 -9.91 -10.24
C MET A 53 3.59 -9.76 -8.73
N THR A 54 4.76 -9.44 -8.17
CA THR A 54 4.89 -9.10 -6.76
C THR A 54 5.42 -7.69 -6.60
N THR A 55 4.76 -6.89 -5.73
CA THR A 55 5.11 -5.47 -5.53
C THR A 55 5.84 -5.28 -4.21
N VAL A 56 7.11 -4.92 -4.25
CA VAL A 56 7.91 -4.52 -3.08
C VAL A 56 7.34 -3.22 -2.51
N ALA A 57 7.18 -3.10 -1.19
CA ALA A 57 6.47 -1.97 -0.61
C ALA A 57 7.05 -1.43 0.69
N TYR A 58 7.16 -0.11 0.78
CA TYR A 58 7.32 0.77 -0.35
C TYR A 58 8.73 1.33 -0.30
N CYS A 59 9.28 1.66 -1.43
CA CYS A 59 10.57 2.33 -1.53
C CYS A 59 10.33 3.85 -1.55
N SER A 60 10.89 4.56 -0.58
CA SER A 60 10.80 6.02 -0.58
C SER A 60 11.70 6.62 -1.66
N VAL A 61 11.18 7.59 -2.41
CA VAL A 61 11.95 8.26 -3.47
C VAL A 61 13.07 9.16 -2.92
N THR A 62 12.99 9.54 -1.64
CA THR A 62 14.03 10.30 -0.93
C THR A 62 14.17 9.81 0.52
N ARG A 63 15.30 10.09 1.16
CA ARG A 63 15.49 9.79 2.59
C ARG A 63 14.44 10.46 3.49
N SER A 64 14.00 11.67 3.16
CA SER A 64 12.98 12.41 3.91
C SER A 64 11.58 11.78 3.86
N GLY A 65 11.33 10.89 2.91
CA GLY A 65 10.08 10.18 2.73
C GLY A 65 9.98 8.82 3.41
N VAL A 66 10.97 8.44 4.21
CA VAL A 66 10.97 7.17 4.97
C VAL A 66 10.06 7.28 6.18
N SER A 67 9.14 6.34 6.36
CA SER A 67 8.18 6.32 7.49
C SER A 67 8.59 5.39 8.63
N PHE A 68 9.40 4.36 8.36
CA PHE A 68 9.87 3.38 9.35
C PHE A 68 11.32 2.99 9.11
N ASP A 69 12.05 2.60 10.16
CA ASP A 69 13.47 2.26 10.08
C ASP A 69 13.76 1.03 9.20
N GLY A 70 12.82 0.09 9.12
CA GLY A 70 12.90 -1.12 8.27
C GLY A 70 12.38 -0.92 6.84
N GLN A 71 12.43 0.30 6.31
CA GLN A 71 11.92 0.66 4.99
C GLN A 71 13.05 0.99 4.00
N LEU A 72 12.83 0.64 2.74
CA LEU A 72 13.70 1.04 1.63
C LEU A 72 13.55 2.51 1.27
N TYR A 73 14.62 3.12 0.78
CA TYR A 73 14.58 4.36 0.01
C TYR A 73 15.61 4.30 -1.12
N ILE A 74 15.45 5.10 -2.16
CA ILE A 74 16.33 5.10 -3.33
C ILE A 74 17.71 5.63 -2.96
N HIS A 75 18.73 4.79 -3.11
CA HIS A 75 20.16 5.12 -3.02
C HIS A 75 21.01 4.01 -3.65
N ASP A 76 22.20 4.36 -4.16
CA ASP A 76 22.99 3.45 -4.99
C ASP A 76 23.45 2.17 -4.28
N GLU A 77 23.65 2.20 -2.96
CA GLU A 77 24.13 1.04 -2.19
C GLU A 77 23.19 -0.16 -2.20
N ILE A 78 21.90 0.02 -2.56
CA ILE A 78 20.91 -1.08 -2.59
C ILE A 78 20.69 -1.65 -3.99
N LYS A 79 21.33 -1.10 -5.02
CA LYS A 79 21.09 -1.44 -6.42
C LYS A 79 21.33 -2.94 -6.70
N GLU A 80 22.48 -3.46 -6.27
CA GLU A 80 22.84 -4.88 -6.47
C GLU A 80 21.91 -5.82 -5.70
N ASP A 81 21.53 -5.47 -4.46
CA ASP A 81 20.61 -6.27 -3.66
C ASP A 81 19.20 -6.30 -4.27
N LEU A 82 18.73 -5.17 -4.82
CA LEU A 82 17.45 -5.11 -5.52
C LEU A 82 17.50 -5.87 -6.85
N LYS A 83 18.62 -5.78 -7.58
CA LYS A 83 18.80 -6.57 -8.79
C LYS A 83 18.77 -8.08 -8.50
N LYS A 84 19.45 -8.52 -7.44
CA LYS A 84 19.36 -9.91 -6.99
C LYS A 84 17.92 -10.31 -6.68
N LEU A 85 17.14 -9.41 -6.04
CA LEU A 85 15.74 -9.66 -5.70
C LEU A 85 14.88 -9.81 -6.98
N THR A 86 15.01 -8.92 -7.96
CA THR A 86 14.26 -8.99 -9.23
C THR A 86 14.64 -10.22 -10.04
N ASP A 87 15.94 -10.55 -10.13
CA ASP A 87 16.42 -11.77 -10.78
C ASP A 87 15.80 -13.03 -10.13
N GLY A 88 15.70 -13.06 -8.78
CA GLY A 88 15.05 -14.17 -8.06
C GLY A 88 13.55 -14.27 -8.33
N ILE A 89 12.85 -13.15 -8.44
CA ILE A 89 11.42 -13.10 -8.80
C ILE A 89 11.21 -13.60 -10.23
N HIS A 90 12.05 -13.15 -11.17
CA HIS A 90 12.00 -13.55 -12.58
C HIS A 90 12.29 -15.04 -12.77
N ALA A 91 13.24 -15.60 -12.01
CA ALA A 91 13.53 -17.03 -12.03
C ALA A 91 12.31 -17.91 -11.68
N GLU A 92 11.36 -17.38 -10.88
CA GLU A 92 10.10 -18.06 -10.56
C GLU A 92 8.97 -17.69 -11.56
N GLY A 93 9.29 -17.02 -12.67
CA GLY A 93 8.36 -16.69 -13.76
C GLY A 93 7.36 -15.59 -13.46
N ALA A 94 7.57 -14.78 -12.44
CA ALA A 94 6.75 -13.61 -12.11
C ALA A 94 7.44 -12.31 -12.53
N LYS A 95 6.64 -11.23 -12.63
CA LYS A 95 7.11 -9.86 -12.84
C LYS A 95 7.39 -9.18 -11.49
N ALA A 96 8.40 -8.31 -11.47
CA ALA A 96 8.78 -7.53 -10.31
C ALA A 96 8.25 -6.09 -10.40
N SER A 97 7.57 -5.63 -9.35
CA SER A 97 7.10 -4.24 -9.21
C SER A 97 7.65 -3.61 -7.93
N ASN A 98 7.94 -2.31 -7.97
CA ASN A 98 8.33 -1.53 -6.80
C ASN A 98 7.32 -0.41 -6.55
N GLN A 99 6.76 -0.33 -5.35
CA GLN A 99 5.91 0.80 -4.99
C GLN A 99 6.77 1.99 -4.57
N LEU A 100 6.68 3.07 -5.32
CA LEU A 100 7.38 4.34 -5.07
C LEU A 100 6.48 5.33 -4.32
N GLY A 101 7.02 5.97 -3.30
CA GLY A 101 6.25 6.91 -2.51
C GLY A 101 7.10 7.85 -1.67
N HIS A 102 6.42 8.73 -0.95
CA HIS A 102 7.00 9.60 0.07
C HIS A 102 5.98 9.75 1.20
N CYS A 103 6.38 9.44 2.44
CA CYS A 103 5.43 9.41 3.55
C CYS A 103 4.84 10.79 3.93
N GLY A 104 5.46 11.87 3.50
CA GLY A 104 5.06 13.20 3.94
C GLY A 104 5.20 13.35 5.45
N ASN A 105 4.11 13.72 6.12
CA ASN A 105 4.08 13.91 7.57
C ASN A 105 3.89 12.61 8.39
N MET A 106 3.94 11.43 7.74
CA MET A 106 3.72 10.13 8.36
C MET A 106 5.05 9.50 8.82
N THR A 107 5.89 10.28 9.52
CA THR A 107 7.21 9.86 9.99
C THR A 107 7.61 10.60 11.26
N HIS A 108 8.73 10.20 11.85
CA HIS A 108 9.38 10.89 12.97
C HIS A 108 10.70 11.49 12.52
N PHE A 109 11.11 12.56 13.20
CA PHE A 109 12.39 13.24 13.00
C PHE A 109 13.58 12.25 12.96
N TYR A 110 13.65 11.31 13.88
CA TYR A 110 14.75 10.35 13.96
C TYR A 110 14.72 9.29 12.84
N THR A 111 13.55 8.99 12.26
CA THR A 111 13.40 8.02 11.18
C THR A 111 13.78 8.63 9.83
N CYS A 112 13.29 9.82 9.49
CA CYS A 112 13.61 10.50 8.23
C CYS A 112 14.87 11.35 8.28
N ASN A 113 15.48 11.49 9.47
CA ASN A 113 16.67 12.30 9.74
C ASN A 113 16.52 13.79 9.34
N CYS A 114 15.31 14.30 9.41
CA CYS A 114 14.97 15.71 9.11
C CYS A 114 13.65 16.09 9.80
N LEU A 115 13.31 17.40 9.78
CA LEU A 115 11.97 17.81 10.17
C LEU A 115 10.95 17.25 9.14
N PRO A 116 9.97 16.43 9.56
CA PRO A 116 8.97 15.90 8.65
C PRO A 116 8.28 16.98 7.82
N VAL A 117 7.94 16.65 6.59
CA VAL A 117 7.33 17.59 5.64
C VAL A 117 5.93 17.12 5.22
N GLY A 118 5.12 18.01 4.68
CA GLY A 118 3.80 17.68 4.16
C GLY A 118 3.26 18.77 3.27
N ALA A 119 2.01 18.66 2.83
CA ALA A 119 1.38 19.71 2.02
C ALA A 119 1.31 21.05 2.76
N SER A 120 1.03 21.04 4.06
CA SER A 120 0.93 22.22 4.93
C SER A 120 1.59 21.97 6.29
N THR A 121 1.94 23.04 6.99
CA THR A 121 2.47 22.95 8.37
C THR A 121 1.39 22.48 9.34
N GLY A 122 1.75 21.62 10.30
CA GLY A 122 0.84 21.09 11.28
C GLY A 122 1.45 20.12 12.28
N PHE A 123 0.58 19.40 12.96
CA PHE A 123 0.93 18.33 13.89
C PHE A 123 0.22 17.04 13.49
N ASN A 124 0.95 15.94 13.40
CA ASN A 124 0.40 14.63 13.10
C ASN A 124 0.23 13.84 14.42
N LEU A 125 -1.00 13.48 14.74
CA LEU A 125 -1.32 12.70 15.95
C LEU A 125 -0.93 11.22 15.83
N TYR A 126 -0.89 10.68 14.61
CA TYR A 126 -0.53 9.28 14.37
C TYR A 126 0.96 9.02 14.64
N SER A 127 1.82 9.89 14.11
CA SER A 127 3.24 9.98 14.46
C SER A 127 3.42 11.27 15.25
N PRO A 128 3.28 11.30 16.58
CA PRO A 128 3.20 12.54 17.35
C PRO A 128 4.38 13.48 17.08
N THR A 129 4.30 14.25 16.00
CA THR A 129 5.39 15.11 15.52
C THR A 129 4.87 16.35 14.82
N LEU A 130 5.61 17.44 14.97
CA LEU A 130 5.45 18.64 14.17
C LEU A 130 6.00 18.38 12.77
N HIS A 131 5.34 18.95 11.77
CA HIS A 131 5.81 18.92 10.38
C HIS A 131 5.60 20.29 9.74
N ARG A 132 6.44 20.63 8.76
CA ARG A 132 6.30 21.84 7.98
C ARG A 132 5.73 21.59 6.59
N GLY A 133 5.11 22.62 6.03
CA GLY A 133 4.73 22.62 4.61
C GLY A 133 5.98 22.67 3.71
N LEU A 134 5.95 21.91 2.61
CA LEU A 134 6.98 21.98 1.56
C LEU A 134 6.99 23.35 0.88
N LYS A 135 8.18 23.87 0.57
CA LYS A 135 8.37 25.00 -0.31
C LYS A 135 8.20 24.55 -1.77
N LYS A 136 8.03 25.51 -2.69
CA LYS A 136 7.79 25.20 -4.12
C LYS A 136 8.98 24.54 -4.80
N ASP A 137 10.21 24.97 -4.46
CA ASP A 137 11.44 24.35 -4.90
C ASP A 137 11.58 22.91 -4.43
N GLU A 138 11.30 22.65 -3.15
CA GLU A 138 11.30 21.29 -2.59
C GLU A 138 10.24 20.36 -3.23
N ILE A 139 9.08 20.92 -3.61
CA ILE A 139 8.06 20.18 -4.37
C ILE A 139 8.66 19.71 -5.72
N LYS A 140 9.34 20.62 -6.44
CA LYS A 140 10.00 20.28 -7.72
C LYS A 140 11.12 19.25 -7.56
N GLU A 141 11.90 19.33 -6.49
CA GLU A 141 12.93 18.33 -6.17
C GLU A 141 12.31 16.95 -5.92
N ILE A 142 11.20 16.87 -5.20
CA ILE A 142 10.51 15.60 -4.97
C ILE A 142 9.91 15.06 -6.27
N VAL A 143 9.33 15.90 -7.13
CA VAL A 143 8.86 15.50 -8.47
C VAL A 143 9.99 14.82 -9.25
N LYS A 144 11.15 15.46 -9.37
CA LYS A 144 12.33 14.89 -10.04
C LYS A 144 12.82 13.59 -9.38
N ALA A 145 12.71 13.48 -8.04
CA ALA A 145 13.08 12.27 -7.33
C ALA A 145 12.18 11.08 -7.71
N PHE A 146 10.91 11.30 -8.06
CA PHE A 146 10.05 10.24 -8.60
C PHE A 146 10.53 9.77 -9.98
N GLY A 147 10.90 10.68 -10.90
CA GLY A 147 11.48 10.30 -12.20
C GLY A 147 12.77 9.51 -12.04
N HIS A 148 13.70 10.03 -11.26
CA HIS A 148 14.96 9.31 -10.95
C HIS A 148 14.70 7.91 -10.34
N ALA A 149 13.69 7.78 -9.48
CA ALA A 149 13.34 6.49 -8.89
C ALA A 149 12.83 5.48 -9.93
N VAL A 150 12.17 5.94 -11.01
CA VAL A 150 11.78 5.06 -12.14
C VAL A 150 13.01 4.53 -12.86
N ASP A 151 13.97 5.40 -13.21
CA ASP A 151 15.24 4.98 -13.85
C ASP A 151 16.00 4.00 -12.97
N PHE A 152 16.11 4.31 -11.68
CA PHE A 152 16.73 3.43 -10.70
C PHE A 152 16.06 2.04 -10.65
N CYS A 153 14.72 1.99 -10.66
CA CYS A 153 13.98 0.73 -10.69
C CYS A 153 14.25 -0.05 -11.97
N ARG A 154 14.33 0.61 -13.13
CA ARG A 154 14.71 -0.02 -14.40
C ARG A 154 16.10 -0.65 -14.31
N GLU A 155 17.09 0.08 -13.81
CA GLU A 155 18.46 -0.42 -13.64
C GLU A 155 18.54 -1.62 -12.67
N CYS A 156 17.63 -1.67 -11.68
CA CYS A 156 17.50 -2.81 -10.76
C CYS A 156 16.68 -3.98 -11.36
N GLY A 157 16.19 -3.90 -12.59
CA GLY A 157 15.45 -4.97 -13.25
C GLY A 157 13.96 -5.07 -12.88
N PHE A 158 13.35 -4.04 -12.30
CA PHE A 158 11.90 -4.02 -12.11
C PHE A 158 11.18 -3.83 -13.44
N ASP A 159 10.07 -4.55 -13.63
CA ASP A 159 9.20 -4.46 -14.82
C ASP A 159 8.11 -3.39 -14.66
N CYS A 160 7.81 -3.00 -13.44
CA CYS A 160 6.71 -2.10 -13.09
C CYS A 160 7.05 -1.21 -11.90
N VAL A 161 6.54 0.01 -11.92
CA VAL A 161 6.48 0.87 -10.73
C VAL A 161 5.03 1.13 -10.35
N GLU A 162 4.71 1.08 -9.04
CA GLU A 162 3.41 1.46 -8.51
C GLU A 162 3.57 2.79 -7.75
N ILE A 163 2.98 3.88 -8.25
CA ILE A 163 3.05 5.19 -7.59
C ILE A 163 2.02 5.28 -6.47
N HIS A 164 2.49 5.55 -5.26
CA HIS A 164 1.62 5.60 -4.08
C HIS A 164 0.99 6.98 -3.90
N ALA A 165 -0.25 7.14 -4.42
CA ALA A 165 -1.03 8.38 -4.37
C ALA A 165 -2.21 8.32 -3.37
N GLY A 166 -2.22 7.35 -2.46
CA GLY A 166 -3.30 7.12 -1.49
C GLY A 166 -2.87 7.17 -0.02
N HIS A 167 -3.78 6.75 0.85
CA HIS A 167 -3.62 6.43 2.26
C HIS A 167 -3.08 7.54 3.17
N GLY A 168 -3.06 8.81 2.71
CA GLY A 168 -2.53 9.93 3.49
C GLY A 168 -1.01 10.10 3.40
N TYR A 169 -0.36 9.47 2.43
CA TYR A 169 1.03 9.76 2.08
C TYR A 169 1.15 11.05 1.25
N LEU A 170 2.32 11.50 0.88
CA LEU A 170 2.55 12.87 0.42
C LEU A 170 1.61 13.31 -0.72
N ILE A 171 1.48 12.51 -1.79
CA ILE A 171 0.56 12.86 -2.90
C ILE A 171 -0.87 12.96 -2.38
N SER A 172 -1.33 12.00 -1.58
CA SER A 172 -2.65 12.03 -0.94
C SER A 172 -2.81 13.23 0.01
N GLN A 173 -1.74 13.66 0.69
CA GLN A 173 -1.76 14.86 1.54
C GLN A 173 -1.98 16.16 0.73
N PHE A 174 -1.46 16.23 -0.50
CA PHE A 174 -1.75 17.35 -1.40
C PHE A 174 -3.18 17.30 -1.94
N LEU A 175 -3.69 16.12 -2.26
CA LEU A 175 -5.05 15.93 -2.79
C LEU A 175 -6.13 16.22 -1.72
N SER A 176 -5.93 15.76 -0.49
CA SER A 176 -6.94 15.85 0.56
C SER A 176 -7.09 17.27 1.13
N PRO A 177 -8.32 17.82 1.19
CA PRO A 177 -8.55 19.12 1.81
C PRO A 177 -8.28 19.13 3.32
N TYR A 178 -8.23 17.97 3.95
CA TYR A 178 -7.91 17.81 5.37
C TYR A 178 -6.47 18.21 5.70
N THR A 179 -5.51 17.81 4.85
CA THR A 179 -4.07 18.07 5.04
C THR A 179 -3.57 19.25 4.21
N ASN A 180 -4.16 19.52 3.05
CA ASN A 180 -3.77 20.62 2.19
C ASN A 180 -4.57 21.88 2.50
N ARG A 181 -3.93 22.78 3.27
CA ARG A 181 -4.47 24.10 3.63
C ARG A 181 -3.67 25.24 2.99
N ARG A 182 -2.98 24.94 1.88
CA ARG A 182 -2.19 25.92 1.13
C ARG A 182 -3.09 26.95 0.47
N ARG A 183 -2.53 28.14 0.26
CA ARG A 183 -3.17 29.28 -0.43
C ARG A 183 -2.47 29.68 -1.72
N ASP A 184 -1.50 28.88 -2.13
CA ASP A 184 -0.79 29.02 -3.42
C ASP A 184 -1.38 28.08 -4.48
N GLU A 185 -0.71 27.99 -5.65
CA GLU A 185 -1.14 27.18 -6.78
C GLU A 185 -1.20 25.66 -6.51
N TYR A 186 -0.74 25.18 -5.37
CA TYR A 186 -0.84 23.77 -4.95
C TYR A 186 -1.98 23.51 -3.96
N GLY A 187 -2.82 24.51 -3.65
CA GLY A 187 -3.89 24.39 -2.67
C GLY A 187 -5.17 25.13 -3.02
N GLY A 188 -6.20 24.97 -2.19
CA GLY A 188 -7.53 25.54 -2.41
C GLY A 188 -8.41 24.65 -3.30
N SER A 189 -8.60 24.99 -4.58
CA SER A 189 -9.45 24.20 -5.50
C SER A 189 -8.92 22.78 -5.73
N LEU A 190 -9.76 21.87 -6.20
CA LEU A 190 -9.37 20.50 -6.52
C LEU A 190 -8.27 20.50 -7.60
N GLU A 191 -8.38 21.35 -8.60
CA GLU A 191 -7.39 21.50 -9.67
C GLU A 191 -6.01 21.86 -9.12
N ASN A 192 -5.93 22.81 -8.20
CA ASN A 192 -4.68 23.19 -7.53
C ASN A 192 -4.14 22.05 -6.65
N ARG A 193 -5.02 21.36 -5.93
CA ARG A 193 -4.62 20.21 -5.10
C ARG A 193 -4.11 19.03 -5.93
N MET A 194 -4.57 18.86 -7.17
CA MET A 194 -4.08 17.84 -8.12
C MET A 194 -2.74 18.23 -8.77
N ARG A 195 -2.30 19.48 -8.71
CA ARG A 195 -1.09 19.97 -9.41
C ARG A 195 0.17 19.13 -9.09
N PHE A 196 0.44 18.88 -7.80
CA PHE A 196 1.60 18.07 -7.41
C PHE A 196 1.51 16.65 -7.97
N MET A 197 0.34 16.01 -7.90
CA MET A 197 0.08 14.71 -8.51
C MET A 197 0.34 14.74 -10.02
N ASN A 198 -0.18 15.73 -10.73
CA ASN A 198 -0.01 15.87 -12.18
C ASN A 198 1.46 16.01 -12.57
N GLU A 199 2.23 16.80 -11.83
CA GLU A 199 3.66 16.96 -12.06
C GLU A 199 4.41 15.64 -11.83
N VAL A 200 4.07 14.89 -10.77
CA VAL A 200 4.65 13.56 -10.52
C VAL A 200 4.28 12.58 -11.63
N MET A 201 3.01 12.56 -12.08
CA MET A 201 2.60 11.64 -13.16
C MET A 201 3.32 11.96 -14.47
N ALA A 202 3.44 13.23 -14.84
CA ALA A 202 4.17 13.65 -16.04
C ALA A 202 5.64 13.19 -15.98
N GLU A 203 6.33 13.47 -14.90
CA GLU A 203 7.73 13.08 -14.67
C GLU A 203 7.92 11.55 -14.71
N VAL A 204 7.05 10.81 -14.01
CA VAL A 204 7.09 9.34 -13.98
C VAL A 204 6.86 8.74 -15.36
N MET A 205 5.89 9.23 -16.13
CA MET A 205 5.59 8.71 -17.46
C MET A 205 6.69 9.04 -18.48
N GLU A 206 7.33 10.22 -18.36
CA GLU A 206 8.50 10.59 -19.18
C GLU A 206 9.65 9.61 -18.94
N HIS A 207 9.96 9.32 -17.67
CA HIS A 207 11.03 8.38 -17.30
C HIS A 207 10.66 6.90 -17.54
N ALA A 208 9.38 6.54 -17.50
CA ALA A 208 8.95 5.15 -17.76
C ALA A 208 9.21 4.71 -19.20
N GLY A 209 9.09 5.62 -20.17
CA GLY A 209 9.28 5.29 -21.59
C GLY A 209 8.32 4.19 -22.06
N ASP A 210 8.81 3.36 -22.99
CA ASP A 210 8.00 2.31 -23.63
C ASP A 210 8.22 0.91 -23.02
N ASP A 211 9.06 0.78 -22.00
CA ASP A 211 9.50 -0.52 -21.46
C ASP A 211 9.08 -0.75 -20.00
N MET A 212 8.77 0.29 -19.24
CA MET A 212 8.36 0.20 -17.84
C MET A 212 6.85 0.34 -17.68
N ALA A 213 6.20 -0.62 -17.03
CA ALA A 213 4.79 -0.46 -16.67
C ALA A 213 4.63 0.53 -15.50
N VAL A 214 3.62 1.42 -15.59
CA VAL A 214 3.28 2.36 -14.53
C VAL A 214 1.87 2.08 -14.03
N VAL A 215 1.77 1.82 -12.74
CA VAL A 215 0.51 1.65 -12.02
C VAL A 215 0.39 2.76 -10.97
N VAL A 216 -0.79 3.27 -10.73
CA VAL A 216 -1.04 4.26 -9.68
C VAL A 216 -2.02 3.69 -8.65
N LYS A 217 -1.67 3.76 -7.36
CA LYS A 217 -2.58 3.42 -6.27
C LYS A 217 -3.15 4.67 -5.66
N THR A 218 -4.47 4.86 -5.77
CA THR A 218 -5.18 6.06 -5.28
C THR A 218 -6.41 5.73 -4.46
N ASN A 219 -6.85 6.68 -3.62
CA ASN A 219 -8.05 6.52 -2.81
C ASN A 219 -9.33 6.71 -3.63
N MET A 220 -10.33 5.90 -3.34
CA MET A 220 -11.73 6.14 -3.75
C MET A 220 -12.43 7.13 -2.80
N TYR A 221 -11.97 7.23 -1.55
CA TYR A 221 -12.38 8.19 -0.52
C TYR A 221 -11.44 8.12 0.69
N ASP A 222 -11.37 9.16 1.51
CA ASP A 222 -10.49 9.19 2.69
C ASP A 222 -11.08 8.49 3.92
N GLY A 223 -12.40 8.27 3.97
CA GLY A 223 -13.06 7.53 5.06
C GLY A 223 -13.49 8.39 6.26
N PHE A 224 -13.45 9.73 6.16
CA PHE A 224 -13.92 10.66 7.20
C PHE A 224 -14.49 11.95 6.61
N LYS A 225 -15.22 12.72 7.44
CA LYS A 225 -16.06 13.84 6.99
C LYS A 225 -15.31 14.94 6.23
N SER A 226 -14.12 15.34 6.70
CA SER A 226 -13.32 16.43 6.12
C SER A 226 -12.31 15.96 5.05
N GLY A 227 -12.28 14.68 4.71
CA GLY A 227 -11.43 14.12 3.66
C GLY A 227 -12.13 14.11 2.30
N LEU A 228 -11.40 13.61 1.29
CA LEU A 228 -11.88 13.41 -0.08
C LEU A 228 -13.11 12.52 -0.12
N LYS A 229 -14.05 12.87 -1.00
CA LYS A 229 -15.27 12.11 -1.31
C LYS A 229 -15.14 11.38 -2.64
N VAL A 230 -16.02 10.41 -2.88
CA VAL A 230 -16.00 9.56 -4.07
C VAL A 230 -16.02 10.40 -5.37
N GLU A 231 -16.82 11.44 -5.41
CA GLU A 231 -16.97 12.31 -6.59
C GLU A 231 -15.67 13.06 -6.92
N GLU A 232 -14.96 13.60 -5.90
CA GLU A 232 -13.65 14.23 -6.11
C GLU A 232 -12.60 13.19 -6.52
N CYS A 233 -12.62 11.99 -5.90
CA CYS A 233 -11.69 10.92 -6.24
C CYS A 233 -11.90 10.35 -7.65
N ILE A 234 -13.13 10.31 -8.17
CA ILE A 234 -13.42 10.00 -9.58
C ILE A 234 -12.76 11.04 -10.51
N ARG A 235 -12.86 12.33 -10.19
CA ARG A 235 -12.19 13.39 -10.97
C ARG A 235 -10.66 13.27 -10.92
N ILE A 236 -10.10 12.94 -9.75
CA ILE A 236 -8.67 12.66 -9.59
C ILE A 236 -8.27 11.46 -10.46
N ALA A 237 -9.04 10.39 -10.44
CA ALA A 237 -8.78 9.19 -11.25
C ALA A 237 -8.85 9.46 -12.76
N GLN A 238 -9.81 10.28 -13.21
CA GLN A 238 -9.91 10.74 -14.60
C GLN A 238 -8.72 11.62 -15.01
N GLU A 239 -8.17 12.40 -14.08
CA GLU A 239 -6.96 13.18 -14.35
C GLU A 239 -5.72 12.29 -14.46
N ILE A 240 -5.61 11.27 -13.60
CA ILE A 240 -4.56 10.24 -13.70
C ILE A 240 -4.64 9.50 -15.05
N GLU A 241 -5.84 9.13 -15.50
CA GLU A 241 -6.07 8.47 -16.79
C GLU A 241 -5.53 9.29 -17.99
N LYS A 242 -5.65 10.62 -17.95
CA LYS A 242 -5.14 11.52 -19.02
C LYS A 242 -3.62 11.49 -19.17
N HIS A 243 -2.88 11.15 -18.10
CA HIS A 243 -1.43 10.99 -18.15
C HIS A 243 -0.98 9.71 -18.85
N GLY A 244 -1.91 8.80 -19.23
CA GLY A 244 -1.60 7.58 -19.95
C GLY A 244 -0.97 6.48 -19.09
N VAL A 245 -1.14 6.53 -17.75
CA VAL A 245 -0.69 5.44 -16.87
C VAL A 245 -1.38 4.13 -17.22
N HIS A 246 -0.72 3.00 -17.01
CA HIS A 246 -1.14 1.72 -17.57
C HIS A 246 -2.23 1.01 -16.78
N ALA A 247 -2.37 1.28 -15.47
CA ALA A 247 -3.51 0.81 -14.67
C ALA A 247 -3.66 1.61 -13.36
N LEU A 248 -4.86 1.56 -12.79
CA LEU A 248 -5.19 2.22 -11.52
C LEU A 248 -5.62 1.21 -10.47
N VAL A 249 -4.98 1.21 -9.30
CA VAL A 249 -5.39 0.44 -8.12
C VAL A 249 -6.33 1.29 -7.27
N LEU A 250 -7.55 0.81 -7.07
CA LEU A 250 -8.60 1.50 -6.33
C LEU A 250 -8.62 1.06 -4.88
N THR A 251 -8.11 1.91 -3.99
CA THR A 251 -8.11 1.69 -2.54
C THR A 251 -8.90 2.78 -1.81
N ALA A 252 -8.92 2.80 -0.48
CA ALA A 252 -9.53 3.88 0.28
C ALA A 252 -8.86 4.04 1.64
N GLY A 253 -9.17 5.15 2.33
CA GLY A 253 -8.71 5.38 3.69
C GLY A 253 -7.51 6.32 3.79
N PHE A 254 -7.25 6.71 5.03
CA PHE A 254 -6.19 7.66 5.39
C PHE A 254 -5.56 7.18 6.70
N VAL A 255 -4.33 6.65 6.66
CA VAL A 255 -3.73 5.89 7.75
C VAL A 255 -3.73 6.65 9.09
N SER A 256 -3.44 7.95 9.08
CA SER A 256 -3.42 8.75 10.31
C SER A 256 -4.80 9.10 10.89
N LYS A 257 -5.89 8.86 10.17
CA LYS A 257 -7.24 9.26 10.59
C LYS A 257 -8.26 8.13 10.52
N ALA A 258 -8.17 7.27 9.51
CA ALA A 258 -9.10 6.17 9.23
C ALA A 258 -8.35 4.92 8.75
N PRO A 259 -7.42 4.36 9.55
CA PRO A 259 -6.53 3.26 9.10
C PRO A 259 -7.29 2.01 8.67
N PHE A 260 -8.40 1.66 9.32
CA PHE A 260 -9.16 0.46 9.01
C PHE A 260 -10.09 0.61 7.80
N THR A 261 -10.28 1.81 7.27
CA THR A 261 -10.89 1.99 5.94
C THR A 261 -10.00 1.38 4.84
N VAL A 262 -8.67 1.36 5.04
CA VAL A 262 -7.72 0.77 4.07
C VAL A 262 -7.88 -0.75 3.94
N MET A 263 -8.10 -1.46 5.04
CA MET A 263 -7.96 -2.93 5.08
C MET A 263 -9.17 -3.66 5.66
N GLY A 264 -10.13 -2.95 6.24
CA GLY A 264 -11.23 -3.55 7.00
C GLY A 264 -10.79 -4.19 8.32
N GLY A 265 -11.72 -4.35 9.24
CA GLY A 265 -11.49 -5.01 10.52
C GLY A 265 -11.26 -4.04 11.69
N ALA A 266 -10.55 -4.51 12.69
CA ALA A 266 -10.23 -3.77 13.91
C ALA A 266 -8.75 -3.87 14.25
N MET A 267 -8.22 -2.90 15.00
CA MET A 267 -6.87 -2.98 15.55
C MET A 267 -6.88 -3.87 16.80
N PRO A 268 -6.07 -4.93 16.85
CA PRO A 268 -5.85 -5.67 18.09
C PRO A 268 -4.96 -4.83 19.03
N ILE A 269 -5.62 -4.01 19.85
CA ILE A 269 -5.00 -2.96 20.68
C ILE A 269 -4.00 -3.53 21.68
N LYS A 270 -4.29 -4.69 22.28
CA LYS A 270 -3.36 -5.33 23.23
C LYS A 270 -2.09 -5.79 22.53
N THR A 271 -2.23 -6.32 21.32
CA THR A 271 -1.11 -6.74 20.47
C THR A 271 -0.27 -5.52 20.08
N LEU A 272 -0.90 -4.46 19.59
CA LEU A 272 -0.22 -3.21 19.25
C LEU A 272 0.56 -2.67 20.46
N ALA A 273 -0.09 -2.51 21.62
CA ALA A 273 0.54 -2.01 22.83
C ALA A 273 1.67 -2.92 23.36
N HIS A 274 1.60 -4.23 23.08
CA HIS A 274 2.66 -5.18 23.49
C HIS A 274 3.94 -4.97 22.68
N TYR A 275 3.82 -4.82 21.35
CA TYR A 275 4.97 -4.74 20.44
C TYR A 275 5.49 -3.31 20.21
N MET A 276 4.78 -2.27 20.66
CA MET A 276 5.32 -0.91 20.62
C MET A 276 6.57 -0.79 21.48
N ASN A 277 7.56 -0.01 20.99
CA ASN A 277 8.77 0.26 21.74
C ASN A 277 8.43 0.85 23.13
N PRO A 278 8.80 0.16 24.26
CA PRO A 278 8.42 0.58 25.60
C PRO A 278 9.07 1.89 26.03
N TRP A 279 10.25 2.21 25.49
CA TRP A 279 11.04 3.37 25.92
C TRP A 279 10.64 4.65 25.23
N SER A 280 10.24 4.57 23.93
CA SER A 280 9.90 5.76 23.15
C SER A 280 8.46 6.23 23.33
N PHE A 281 7.52 5.32 23.69
CA PHE A 281 6.08 5.59 23.68
C PHE A 281 5.33 5.02 24.90
N TRP A 282 5.95 4.94 26.08
CA TRP A 282 5.33 4.35 27.27
C TRP A 282 3.96 4.97 27.61
N TRP A 283 3.82 6.28 27.49
CA TRP A 283 2.56 7.01 27.74
C TRP A 283 1.49 6.69 26.69
N LEU A 284 1.89 6.51 25.42
CA LEU A 284 0.99 6.13 24.35
C LEU A 284 0.53 4.67 24.52
N ARG A 285 1.40 3.76 24.95
CA ARG A 285 1.01 2.38 25.29
C ARG A 285 -0.04 2.34 26.40
N LEU A 286 0.12 3.19 27.42
CA LEU A 286 -0.84 3.31 28.51
C LEU A 286 -2.17 3.88 28.01
N ALA A 287 -2.14 4.96 27.23
CA ALA A 287 -3.33 5.56 26.62
C ALA A 287 -4.07 4.55 25.72
N LEU A 288 -3.35 3.82 24.84
CA LEU A 288 -3.94 2.81 23.98
C LEU A 288 -4.66 1.70 24.76
N ARG A 289 -4.13 1.28 25.91
CA ARG A 289 -4.79 0.25 26.75
C ARG A 289 -6.17 0.65 27.22
N PHE A 290 -6.39 1.94 27.51
CA PHE A 290 -7.65 2.46 28.07
C PHE A 290 -8.60 3.03 26.99
N VAL A 291 -8.07 3.74 26.00
CA VAL A 291 -8.88 4.48 25.01
C VAL A 291 -8.59 4.11 23.55
N GLY A 292 -7.70 3.15 23.30
CA GLY A 292 -7.26 2.81 21.94
C GLY A 292 -8.40 2.41 21.00
N HIS A 293 -9.42 1.70 21.49
CA HIS A 293 -10.60 1.34 20.71
C HIS A 293 -11.50 2.54 20.35
N LEU A 294 -11.41 3.65 21.10
CA LEU A 294 -12.08 4.92 20.77
C LEU A 294 -11.25 5.74 19.77
N MET A 295 -9.92 5.64 19.85
CA MET A 295 -8.99 6.35 18.96
C MET A 295 -8.92 5.72 17.57
N ILE A 296 -9.05 4.39 17.47
CA ILE A 296 -8.92 3.63 16.23
C ILE A 296 -10.25 2.94 15.95
N PRO A 297 -11.12 3.55 15.12
CA PRO A 297 -12.45 3.02 14.86
C PRO A 297 -12.37 1.69 14.10
N THR A 298 -13.26 0.77 14.46
CA THR A 298 -13.46 -0.50 13.76
C THR A 298 -14.25 -0.25 12.48
N VAL A 299 -13.81 -0.85 11.39
CA VAL A 299 -14.56 -0.92 10.13
C VAL A 299 -14.93 -2.39 9.90
N PRO A 300 -16.22 -2.77 9.88
CA PRO A 300 -16.62 -4.16 9.67
C PRO A 300 -15.95 -4.75 8.43
N PHE A 301 -15.35 -5.94 8.60
CA PHE A 301 -14.79 -6.66 7.46
C PHE A 301 -15.89 -7.46 6.73
N LYS A 302 -15.86 -7.38 5.43
CA LYS A 302 -16.67 -8.13 4.47
C LYS A 302 -15.76 -8.46 3.29
N GLU A 303 -15.87 -9.64 2.74
CA GLU A 303 -15.18 -9.96 1.49
C GLU A 303 -15.64 -9.00 0.37
N LEU A 304 -14.73 -8.63 -0.51
CA LEU A 304 -14.97 -7.65 -1.58
C LEU A 304 -15.51 -6.28 -1.08
N PHE A 305 -15.09 -5.83 0.11
CA PHE A 305 -15.65 -4.65 0.79
C PHE A 305 -15.54 -3.32 0.01
N PHE A 306 -14.71 -3.25 -1.02
CA PHE A 306 -14.60 -2.09 -1.90
C PHE A 306 -15.39 -2.20 -3.20
N LEU A 307 -15.97 -3.37 -3.54
CA LEU A 307 -16.49 -3.65 -4.87
C LEU A 307 -17.57 -2.65 -5.32
N ASP A 308 -18.54 -2.37 -4.46
CA ASP A 308 -19.64 -1.46 -4.78
C ASP A 308 -19.16 -0.03 -5.10
N THR A 309 -18.15 0.45 -4.37
CA THR A 309 -17.55 1.76 -4.62
C THR A 309 -16.66 1.72 -5.87
N ALA A 310 -15.84 0.67 -6.02
CA ALA A 310 -14.93 0.52 -7.15
C ALA A 310 -15.67 0.42 -8.50
N LYS A 311 -16.88 -0.13 -8.53
CA LYS A 311 -17.77 -0.16 -9.73
C LYS A 311 -18.16 1.24 -10.22
N GLN A 312 -18.21 2.25 -9.34
CA GLN A 312 -18.47 3.63 -9.76
C GLN A 312 -17.29 4.18 -10.57
N PHE A 313 -16.05 3.83 -10.18
CA PHE A 313 -14.84 4.17 -10.93
C PHE A 313 -14.78 3.42 -12.26
N ARG A 314 -15.13 2.12 -12.28
CA ARG A 314 -15.19 1.36 -13.54
C ARG A 314 -16.14 1.99 -14.57
N LYS A 315 -17.26 2.54 -14.13
CA LYS A 315 -18.19 3.27 -15.01
C LYS A 315 -17.63 4.60 -15.53
N ALA A 316 -16.74 5.24 -14.79
CA ALA A 316 -16.21 6.57 -15.09
C ALA A 316 -14.88 6.57 -15.88
N LEU A 317 -14.18 5.44 -15.92
CA LEU A 317 -12.84 5.30 -16.48
C LEU A 317 -12.83 4.26 -17.61
N LYS A 318 -11.91 4.41 -18.57
CA LYS A 318 -11.68 3.45 -19.67
C LYS A 318 -10.40 2.64 -19.49
N MET A 319 -9.43 3.18 -18.74
CA MET A 319 -8.14 2.52 -18.48
C MET A 319 -8.31 1.21 -17.71
N PRO A 320 -7.32 0.31 -17.76
CA PRO A 320 -7.29 -0.89 -16.93
C PRO A 320 -7.37 -0.56 -15.43
N LEU A 321 -8.20 -1.32 -14.70
CA LEU A 321 -8.38 -1.18 -13.26
C LEU A 321 -7.98 -2.44 -12.52
N ILE A 322 -7.30 -2.25 -11.41
CA ILE A 322 -6.87 -3.32 -10.50
C ILE A 322 -7.73 -3.25 -9.23
N TYR A 323 -8.48 -4.31 -8.96
CA TYR A 323 -9.28 -4.39 -7.75
C TYR A 323 -8.41 -4.81 -6.56
N VAL A 324 -8.55 -4.14 -5.42
CA VAL A 324 -7.98 -4.55 -4.12
C VAL A 324 -9.05 -4.44 -3.03
N GLY A 325 -9.10 -5.39 -2.12
CA GLY A 325 -10.00 -5.34 -0.96
C GLY A 325 -10.80 -6.61 -0.72
N GLY A 326 -10.36 -7.44 0.23
CA GLY A 326 -11.11 -8.61 0.68
C GLY A 326 -11.12 -9.79 -0.29
N ILE A 327 -10.08 -9.99 -1.09
CA ILE A 327 -9.87 -11.21 -1.87
C ILE A 327 -9.41 -12.31 -0.91
N MET A 328 -10.28 -13.26 -0.64
CA MET A 328 -10.05 -14.37 0.28
C MET A 328 -10.13 -15.75 -0.40
N GLY A 329 -10.53 -15.80 -1.67
CA GLY A 329 -10.63 -17.02 -2.46
C GLY A 329 -10.76 -16.73 -3.95
N ARG A 330 -10.76 -17.81 -4.74
CA ARG A 330 -10.92 -17.74 -6.20
C ARG A 330 -12.23 -17.06 -6.60
N GLU A 331 -13.33 -17.36 -5.91
CA GLU A 331 -14.64 -16.79 -6.19
C GLU A 331 -14.63 -15.26 -6.08
N ASN A 332 -13.97 -14.69 -5.07
CA ASN A 332 -13.84 -13.24 -4.93
C ASN A 332 -13.06 -12.63 -6.11
N ALA A 333 -11.96 -13.27 -6.52
CA ALA A 333 -11.16 -12.79 -7.63
C ALA A 333 -11.95 -12.82 -8.95
N GLU A 334 -12.60 -13.94 -9.26
CA GLU A 334 -13.43 -14.08 -10.47
C GLU A 334 -14.63 -13.12 -10.47
N THR A 335 -15.25 -12.88 -9.30
CA THR A 335 -16.33 -11.89 -9.15
C THR A 335 -15.84 -10.49 -9.51
N ALA A 336 -14.69 -10.07 -8.98
CA ALA A 336 -14.13 -8.76 -9.31
C ALA A 336 -13.82 -8.64 -10.81
N LEU A 337 -13.21 -9.67 -11.41
CA LEU A 337 -12.90 -9.68 -12.84
C LEU A 337 -14.17 -9.66 -13.71
N ALA A 338 -15.23 -10.36 -13.32
CA ALA A 338 -16.52 -10.36 -14.01
C ALA A 338 -17.22 -8.99 -13.98
N GLU A 339 -16.95 -8.16 -12.96
CA GLU A 339 -17.43 -6.79 -12.85
C GLU A 339 -16.59 -5.79 -13.67
N GLY A 340 -15.66 -6.27 -14.50
CA GLY A 340 -14.90 -5.49 -15.47
C GLY A 340 -13.56 -4.95 -14.93
N PHE A 341 -13.04 -5.49 -13.85
CA PHE A 341 -11.66 -5.22 -13.42
C PHE A 341 -10.70 -6.11 -14.22
N ASP A 342 -9.53 -5.60 -14.55
CA ASP A 342 -8.55 -6.29 -15.38
C ASP A 342 -7.63 -7.20 -14.57
N PHE A 343 -7.35 -6.80 -13.32
CA PHE A 343 -6.49 -7.51 -12.38
C PHE A 343 -7.05 -7.44 -10.95
N VAL A 344 -6.54 -8.32 -10.08
CA VAL A 344 -6.78 -8.28 -8.65
C VAL A 344 -5.47 -8.17 -7.88
N GLN A 345 -5.41 -7.30 -6.87
CA GLN A 345 -4.32 -7.23 -5.91
C GLN A 345 -4.71 -7.93 -4.60
N ILE A 346 -3.84 -8.82 -4.13
CA ILE A 346 -4.05 -9.68 -2.97
C ILE A 346 -3.04 -9.31 -1.88
N GLY A 347 -3.53 -8.89 -0.72
CA GLY A 347 -2.70 -8.52 0.44
C GLY A 347 -2.66 -9.62 1.50
N HIS A 348 -3.56 -9.58 2.46
CA HIS A 348 -3.56 -10.43 3.65
C HIS A 348 -3.49 -11.93 3.38
N ALA A 349 -4.16 -12.42 2.33
CA ALA A 349 -4.11 -13.84 1.99
C ALA A 349 -2.68 -14.27 1.63
N LEU A 350 -1.93 -13.45 0.88
CA LEU A 350 -0.53 -13.72 0.53
C LEU A 350 0.46 -13.46 1.69
N VAL A 351 0.11 -12.63 2.67
CA VAL A 351 0.86 -12.54 3.94
C VAL A 351 0.69 -13.81 4.76
N ARG A 352 -0.50 -14.43 4.72
CA ARG A 352 -0.79 -15.69 5.42
C ARG A 352 -0.16 -16.89 4.72
N ASP A 353 -0.23 -16.93 3.39
CA ASP A 353 0.14 -18.09 2.58
C ASP A 353 0.70 -17.63 1.24
N THR A 354 2.01 -17.74 1.07
CA THR A 354 2.68 -17.33 -0.18
C THR A 354 2.30 -18.19 -1.38
N ASP A 355 1.77 -19.41 -1.17
CA ASP A 355 1.32 -20.34 -2.21
C ASP A 355 -0.18 -20.20 -2.55
N PHE A 356 -0.82 -19.16 -2.05
CA PHE A 356 -2.27 -18.93 -2.16
C PHE A 356 -2.78 -18.94 -3.61
N VAL A 357 -2.04 -18.37 -4.57
CA VAL A 357 -2.49 -18.30 -5.97
C VAL A 357 -2.47 -19.67 -6.64
N ASN A 358 -1.45 -20.50 -6.38
CA ASN A 358 -1.42 -21.90 -6.87
C ASN A 358 -2.59 -22.71 -6.29
N LYS A 359 -2.85 -22.59 -4.98
CA LYS A 359 -3.97 -23.25 -4.33
C LYS A 359 -5.33 -22.84 -4.91
N MET A 360 -5.50 -21.56 -5.26
CA MET A 360 -6.71 -21.10 -5.97
C MET A 360 -6.81 -21.68 -7.39
N ARG A 361 -5.69 -22.07 -8.03
CA ARG A 361 -5.68 -22.68 -9.36
C ARG A 361 -6.11 -24.13 -9.30
N GLU A 362 -5.60 -24.87 -8.33
CA GLU A 362 -5.83 -26.31 -8.19
C GLU A 362 -7.20 -26.63 -7.60
N GLU A 363 -7.65 -25.83 -6.62
CA GLU A 363 -8.88 -26.06 -5.86
C GLU A 363 -9.68 -24.75 -5.66
N GLN A 364 -10.93 -24.86 -5.20
CA GLN A 364 -11.68 -23.70 -4.69
C GLN A 364 -11.19 -23.33 -3.28
N TYR A 365 -9.93 -22.94 -3.18
CA TYR A 365 -9.28 -22.62 -1.92
C TYR A 365 -9.72 -21.25 -1.38
N HIS A 366 -10.10 -21.23 -0.12
CA HIS A 366 -10.36 -20.02 0.65
C HIS A 366 -9.22 -19.81 1.66
N SER A 367 -8.72 -18.59 1.77
CA SER A 367 -7.61 -18.25 2.65
C SER A 367 -7.91 -18.55 4.12
N GLU A 368 -6.96 -19.15 4.82
CA GLU A 368 -7.02 -19.35 6.27
C GLU A 368 -6.74 -18.07 7.09
N CYS A 369 -6.60 -16.91 6.44
CA CYS A 369 -6.40 -15.65 7.14
C CYS A 369 -7.64 -15.29 7.97
N LYS A 370 -7.48 -15.20 9.27
CA LYS A 370 -8.57 -14.95 10.24
C LYS A 370 -8.99 -13.48 10.32
N ARG A 371 -8.33 -12.60 9.55
CA ARG A 371 -8.58 -11.15 9.59
C ARG A 371 -8.47 -10.53 10.99
N SER A 372 -7.63 -11.13 11.83
CA SER A 372 -7.33 -10.62 13.18
C SER A 372 -6.52 -9.32 13.17
N ASN A 373 -5.92 -8.98 12.02
CA ASN A 373 -4.97 -7.88 11.86
C ASN A 373 -3.75 -7.95 12.82
N TYR A 374 -3.43 -9.16 13.30
CA TYR A 374 -2.30 -9.39 14.18
C TYR A 374 -0.98 -8.99 13.52
N CYS A 375 -0.80 -9.29 12.22
CA CYS A 375 0.35 -8.86 11.42
C CYS A 375 0.49 -7.33 11.39
N VAL A 376 -0.62 -6.61 11.23
CA VAL A 376 -0.65 -5.13 11.21
C VAL A 376 -0.28 -4.55 12.58
N ALA A 377 -0.77 -5.15 13.67
CA ALA A 377 -0.44 -4.69 15.02
C ALA A 377 1.03 -4.92 15.40
N ARG A 378 1.74 -5.77 14.67
CA ARG A 378 3.18 -6.00 14.80
C ARG A 378 4.06 -5.11 13.92
N MET A 379 3.50 -4.08 13.30
CA MET A 379 4.23 -3.18 12.38
C MET A 379 5.49 -2.52 12.97
N TYR A 380 5.64 -2.53 14.30
CA TYR A 380 6.83 -2.02 14.99
C TYR A 380 7.88 -3.10 15.24
N THR A 381 7.69 -4.32 14.77
CA THR A 381 8.68 -5.40 14.80
C THR A 381 9.45 -5.46 13.48
N LEU A 382 10.51 -6.29 13.43
CA LEU A 382 11.42 -6.34 12.29
C LEU A 382 10.82 -6.94 11.01
N ASP A 383 9.67 -7.64 11.08
CA ASP A 383 9.04 -8.26 9.92
C ASP A 383 7.52 -8.21 9.99
N MET A 384 6.88 -8.12 8.84
CA MET A 384 5.43 -8.21 8.70
C MET A 384 5.05 -9.55 8.05
N LYS A 385 5.00 -10.59 8.86
CA LYS A 385 4.53 -11.94 8.50
C LYS A 385 3.24 -12.29 9.22
N CYS A 386 2.59 -13.37 8.80
CA CYS A 386 1.52 -13.97 9.60
C CYS A 386 2.12 -14.76 10.76
N HIS A 387 2.03 -14.21 11.96
CA HIS A 387 2.54 -14.79 13.19
C HIS A 387 1.48 -15.51 14.04
N GLU A 388 0.27 -15.70 13.54
CA GLU A 388 -0.81 -16.35 14.32
C GLU A 388 -0.49 -17.79 14.70
N CYS A 389 0.38 -18.45 13.95
CA CYS A 389 0.81 -19.83 14.22
C CYS A 389 2.08 -19.92 15.08
N ASP A 390 2.71 -18.80 15.44
CA ASP A 390 3.93 -18.83 16.25
C ASP A 390 3.64 -19.39 17.63
N LYS A 391 4.51 -20.29 18.11
CA LYS A 391 4.36 -20.96 19.41
C LYS A 391 4.48 -19.99 20.59
N ASP A 392 5.29 -18.95 20.42
CA ASP A 392 5.71 -18.01 21.47
C ASP A 392 4.75 -16.83 21.68
N ILE A 393 3.60 -16.79 20.97
CA ILE A 393 2.61 -15.75 21.19
C ILE A 393 1.98 -15.87 22.58
N PRO A 394 2.00 -14.81 23.41
CA PRO A 394 1.33 -14.79 24.69
C PRO A 394 -0.15 -15.19 24.60
N LYS A 395 -0.63 -16.04 25.52
CA LYS A 395 -2.00 -16.57 25.51
C LYS A 395 -3.08 -15.49 25.42
N TYR A 396 -2.87 -14.32 26.06
CA TYR A 396 -3.85 -13.22 26.01
C TYR A 396 -3.92 -12.53 24.65
N LEU A 397 -2.84 -12.53 23.86
CA LEU A 397 -2.83 -12.02 22.48
C LEU A 397 -3.50 -13.01 21.52
N LYS A 398 -3.29 -14.33 21.69
CA LYS A 398 -4.04 -15.35 20.96
C LYS A 398 -5.55 -15.21 21.19
N LYS A 399 -5.96 -14.95 22.45
CA LYS A 399 -7.37 -14.72 22.79
C LYS A 399 -7.94 -13.45 22.15
N GLU A 400 -7.13 -12.40 22.01
CA GLU A 400 -7.55 -11.18 21.30
C GLU A 400 -7.75 -11.45 19.80
N ALA A 401 -6.82 -12.15 19.13
CA ALA A 401 -6.93 -12.52 17.73
C ALA A 401 -8.20 -13.35 17.46
N LEU A 402 -8.46 -14.36 18.29
CA LEU A 402 -9.67 -15.21 18.21
C LEU A 402 -10.98 -14.42 18.39
N LYS A 403 -10.98 -13.35 19.19
CA LYS A 403 -12.15 -12.47 19.34
C LYS A 403 -12.53 -11.83 18.00
N TYR A 404 -11.54 -11.35 17.25
CA TYR A 404 -11.79 -10.71 15.95
C TYR A 404 -12.17 -11.73 14.88
N GLU A 405 -11.59 -12.94 14.88
CA GLU A 405 -12.01 -14.01 14.00
C GLU A 405 -13.52 -14.29 14.14
N LYS A 406 -13.99 -14.50 15.37
CA LYS A 406 -15.41 -14.73 15.66
C LYS A 406 -16.32 -13.55 15.29
N MET A 407 -15.79 -12.33 15.28
CA MET A 407 -16.54 -11.14 14.88
C MET A 407 -16.82 -11.10 13.38
N TRP A 408 -15.88 -11.58 12.56
CA TRP A 408 -15.97 -11.53 11.09
C TRP A 408 -16.51 -12.81 10.48
N TYR A 409 -16.32 -13.94 11.16
CA TYR A 409 -16.73 -15.25 10.73
C TYR A 409 -17.46 -15.98 11.88
N PRO A 410 -18.67 -15.55 12.25
CA PRO A 410 -19.39 -16.08 13.41
C PRO A 410 -19.75 -17.57 13.29
N GLU A 411 -19.76 -18.11 12.06
CA GLU A 411 -20.09 -19.50 11.77
C GLU A 411 -18.88 -20.46 11.75
N LYS A 412 -17.66 -19.93 11.92
CA LYS A 412 -16.44 -20.71 12.09
C LYS A 412 -16.12 -20.89 13.58
#